data_1bd34bff1e24f1b23d86445937db8515
#
_entry.id   1bd34bff1e24f1b23d86445937db8515
#
_cell.length_a   1.000
_cell.length_b   1.000
_cell.length_c   1.000
_cell.angle_alpha   90.00
_cell.angle_beta   90.00
_cell.angle_gamma   90.00
#
_symmetry.space_group_name_H-M   'P 1'
#
loop_
_entity.id
_entity.type
_entity.pdbx_description
1 polymer ?
#
loop_
_entity_poly.entity_id
_entity_poly.type
_entity_poly.pdbx_seq_one_letter_code
_entity_poly.pdbx_strand_id
1 'polypeptide(L)'
;EITTRLVGSEMCIRDSPMIAGGNIRRQEDIKKILYTGAKRAMLNFSKPDSVKLIEDAAKRFGKEKLAVSLNDFDALFKHQHLIQDYSSEIVFMHRLDLNSIMNVTDVPCVIITDTEEESELFKILKCPGVRGLSGRYVSRTDIDCVAFKDKCTEEGIKMTSFESMMEFSQFKTNDQGLIPVIVQHYKTQEILMLAYMNEESFYETIKTGKMTYFSRSRQKLWVKGETSGHFQYVKSLTIDCDLDTLLAKVDQIGAACHTGNPTCFFQPLVGIDYDETNPLRIFESVYDTIADRKENPKEGSYTNYLFDKGIDKILKKIGEEATEVVIAAKNPNPEEVKYEIADFLYHAMVLMVEKGLTWEDIVKELADR
;
A
#
# COMPACT_ATOMS: atom_id res chain seq x y z
N GLU A 1 17.65 -11.71 13.30
CA GLU A 1 16.50 -12.50 12.82
C GLU A 1 15.28 -11.60 12.83
N ILE A 2 14.96 -11.02 11.68
CA ILE A 2 13.64 -10.41 11.49
C ILE A 2 12.70 -11.58 11.32
N THR A 3 11.94 -11.84 12.38
CA THR A 3 11.03 -12.97 12.47
C THR A 3 9.99 -12.91 11.36
N THR A 4 9.86 -13.99 10.65
CA THR A 4 8.90 -14.33 9.59
C THR A 4 7.41 -14.24 10.02
N ARG A 5 7.08 -13.54 11.08
CA ARG A 5 5.69 -13.38 11.59
C ARG A 5 4.95 -12.14 11.09
N LEU A 6 5.60 -11.28 10.29
CA LEU A 6 4.98 -10.11 9.65
C LEU A 6 4.68 -10.34 8.17
N VAL A 7 4.70 -11.58 7.71
CA VAL A 7 4.37 -11.96 6.33
C VAL A 7 2.91 -12.37 6.31
N GLY A 8 2.05 -11.51 5.82
CA GLY A 8 0.62 -11.79 5.67
C GLY A 8 -0.19 -10.50 5.57
N SER A 9 -1.24 -10.40 6.30
CA SER A 9 -2.24 -9.35 6.20
C SER A 9 -1.78 -7.95 6.61
N GLU A 10 -0.75 -7.79 7.45
CA GLU A 10 -0.34 -6.47 7.94
C GLU A 10 0.55 -5.69 6.96
N MET A 11 1.27 -6.38 6.06
CA MET A 11 2.13 -5.70 5.08
C MET A 11 1.33 -5.07 3.92
N CYS A 12 0.21 -5.66 3.55
CA CYS A 12 -0.68 -5.14 2.50
C CYS A 12 -1.54 -3.95 2.97
N ILE A 13 -1.71 -3.76 4.27
CA ILE A 13 -2.58 -2.72 4.85
C ILE A 13 -1.84 -1.40 5.10
N ARG A 14 -0.49 -1.40 5.13
CA ARG A 14 0.30 -0.20 5.43
C ARG A 14 0.83 0.45 4.14
N ASP A 15 0.38 1.66 3.86
CA ASP A 15 0.91 2.50 2.78
C ASP A 15 2.33 3.06 3.04
N SER A 16 2.88 2.80 4.20
CA SER A 16 4.25 3.20 4.51
C SER A 16 5.23 2.35 3.69
N PRO A 17 6.12 2.97 2.92
CA PRO A 17 7.08 2.24 2.12
C PRO A 17 8.01 1.43 3.03
N MET A 18 7.96 0.10 2.91
CA MET A 18 8.81 -0.79 3.68
C MET A 18 10.06 -1.19 2.90
N ILE A 19 11.19 -1.21 3.60
CA ILE A 19 12.42 -1.84 3.15
C ILE A 19 12.55 -3.15 3.92
N ALA A 20 12.57 -4.27 3.23
CA ALA A 20 12.70 -5.57 3.85
C ALA A 20 13.99 -6.26 3.41
N GLY A 21 14.66 -6.90 4.34
CA GLY A 21 15.89 -7.65 4.10
C GLY A 21 15.92 -8.93 4.90
N GLY A 22 16.77 -9.83 4.47
CA GLY A 22 16.96 -11.12 5.15
C GLY A 22 18.14 -11.86 4.57
N ASN A 23 18.11 -13.19 4.58
CA ASN A 23 19.17 -14.03 4.08
C ASN A 23 19.12 -14.15 2.55
N ILE A 24 19.23 -13.02 1.84
CA ILE A 24 19.22 -12.95 0.38
C ILE A 24 20.50 -13.57 -0.17
N ARG A 25 20.37 -14.63 -0.96
CA ARG A 25 21.47 -15.31 -1.63
C ARG A 25 21.28 -15.42 -3.14
N ARG A 26 20.05 -15.29 -3.64
CA ARG A 26 19.66 -15.47 -5.02
C ARG A 26 18.64 -14.42 -5.42
N GLN A 27 18.49 -14.18 -6.72
CA GLN A 27 17.46 -13.28 -7.26
C GLN A 27 16.04 -13.69 -6.85
N GLU A 28 15.77 -14.98 -6.70
CA GLU A 28 14.47 -15.49 -6.25
C GLU A 28 14.13 -15.06 -4.81
N ASP A 29 15.13 -14.84 -3.96
CA ASP A 29 14.92 -14.35 -2.61
C ASP A 29 14.51 -12.86 -2.64
N ILE A 30 15.09 -12.05 -3.55
CA ILE A 30 14.69 -10.66 -3.83
C ILE A 30 13.24 -10.63 -4.33
N LYS A 31 12.92 -11.46 -5.32
CA LYS A 31 11.57 -11.58 -5.86
C LYS A 31 10.53 -11.86 -4.76
N LYS A 32 10.81 -12.81 -3.87
CA LYS A 32 9.93 -13.13 -2.74
C LYS A 32 9.71 -11.92 -1.82
N ILE A 33 10.77 -11.17 -1.48
CA ILE A 33 10.67 -9.97 -0.64
C ILE A 33 9.81 -8.90 -1.32
N LEU A 34 10.04 -8.64 -2.60
CA LEU A 34 9.23 -7.64 -3.34
C LEU A 34 7.76 -8.08 -3.45
N TYR A 35 7.50 -9.38 -3.61
CA TYR A 35 6.14 -9.93 -3.67
C TYR A 35 5.39 -9.90 -2.34
N THR A 36 6.08 -9.77 -1.20
CA THR A 36 5.41 -9.52 0.09
C THR A 36 4.96 -8.07 0.28
N GLY A 37 5.07 -7.21 -0.75
CA GLY A 37 4.68 -5.81 -0.71
C GLY A 37 5.79 -4.86 -0.23
N ALA A 38 7.02 -5.34 -0.03
CA ALA A 38 8.14 -4.47 0.28
C ALA A 38 8.46 -3.57 -0.93
N LYS A 39 8.61 -2.28 -0.68
CA LYS A 39 8.98 -1.31 -1.73
C LYS A 39 10.41 -1.56 -2.23
N ARG A 40 11.29 -2.01 -1.33
CA ARG A 40 12.69 -2.35 -1.65
C ARG A 40 13.14 -3.60 -0.94
N ALA A 41 13.93 -4.41 -1.63
CA ALA A 41 14.68 -5.52 -1.04
C ALA A 41 16.07 -5.03 -0.62
N MET A 42 16.46 -5.31 0.63
CA MET A 42 17.71 -4.84 1.22
C MET A 42 18.78 -5.93 1.21
N LEU A 43 19.86 -5.72 0.46
CA LEU A 43 21.01 -6.60 0.38
C LEU A 43 22.04 -6.24 1.45
N ASN A 44 22.49 -7.24 2.21
CA ASN A 44 23.50 -7.05 3.25
C ASN A 44 24.91 -7.10 2.66
N PHE A 45 25.57 -5.94 2.55
CA PHE A 45 26.90 -5.82 1.97
C PHE A 45 28.06 -6.31 2.88
N SER A 46 27.76 -6.70 4.11
CA SER A 46 28.71 -7.51 4.89
C SER A 46 28.87 -8.95 4.35
N LYS A 47 28.01 -9.37 3.41
CA LYS A 47 28.04 -10.69 2.78
C LYS A 47 28.54 -10.60 1.33
N PRO A 48 29.65 -11.28 0.98
CA PRO A 48 30.19 -11.23 -0.39
C PRO A 48 29.21 -11.68 -1.48
N ASP A 49 28.33 -12.61 -1.17
CA ASP A 49 27.30 -13.08 -2.13
C ASP A 49 26.27 -12.01 -2.46
N SER A 50 25.87 -11.20 -1.48
CA SER A 50 24.96 -10.05 -1.71
C SER A 50 25.61 -8.98 -2.58
N VAL A 51 26.90 -8.73 -2.41
CA VAL A 51 27.68 -7.78 -3.22
C VAL A 51 27.74 -8.23 -4.68
N LYS A 52 27.97 -9.52 -4.92
CA LYS A 52 27.99 -10.08 -6.29
C LYS A 52 26.62 -10.06 -6.97
N LEU A 53 25.55 -10.13 -6.20
CA LEU A 53 24.19 -10.25 -6.69
C LEU A 53 23.59 -8.91 -7.17
N ILE A 54 24.10 -7.77 -6.66
CA ILE A 54 23.40 -6.48 -6.80
C ILE A 54 23.28 -6.02 -8.25
N GLU A 55 24.31 -6.19 -9.07
CA GLU A 55 24.29 -5.77 -10.47
C GLU A 55 23.22 -6.54 -11.26
N ASP A 56 23.19 -7.86 -11.16
CA ASP A 56 22.20 -8.69 -11.82
C ASP A 56 20.78 -8.44 -11.30
N ALA A 57 20.66 -8.17 -10.00
CA ALA A 57 19.40 -7.82 -9.38
C ALA A 57 18.88 -6.48 -9.89
N ALA A 58 19.74 -5.47 -10.03
CA ALA A 58 19.36 -4.16 -10.56
C ALA A 58 18.94 -4.22 -12.04
N LYS A 59 19.60 -5.07 -12.85
CA LYS A 59 19.21 -5.30 -14.23
C LYS A 59 17.83 -5.95 -14.36
N ARG A 60 17.46 -6.80 -13.40
CA ARG A 60 16.19 -7.55 -13.42
C ARG A 60 15.02 -6.80 -12.79
N PHE A 61 15.24 -6.15 -11.65
CA PHE A 61 14.17 -5.56 -10.83
C PHE A 61 14.15 -4.02 -10.85
N GLY A 62 15.19 -3.39 -11.38
CA GLY A 62 15.42 -1.95 -11.29
C GLY A 62 16.14 -1.56 -10.00
N LYS A 63 17.03 -0.56 -10.07
CA LYS A 63 17.78 -0.09 -8.90
C LYS A 63 16.89 0.56 -7.83
N GLU A 64 15.75 1.10 -8.23
CA GLU A 64 14.75 1.71 -7.35
C GLU A 64 14.08 0.71 -6.40
N LYS A 65 14.15 -0.59 -6.73
CA LYS A 65 13.64 -1.70 -5.91
C LYS A 65 14.69 -2.26 -4.96
N LEU A 66 15.91 -1.74 -4.97
CA LEU A 66 17.02 -2.25 -4.19
C LEU A 66 17.53 -1.24 -3.18
N ALA A 67 17.83 -1.72 -1.98
CA ALA A 67 18.56 -1.03 -0.95
C ALA A 67 19.75 -1.89 -0.48
N VAL A 68 20.74 -1.27 0.10
CA VAL A 68 21.88 -1.97 0.71
C VAL A 68 21.99 -1.67 2.19
N SER A 69 22.34 -2.67 3.00
CA SER A 69 22.69 -2.42 4.41
C SER A 69 24.19 -2.49 4.61
N LEU A 70 24.69 -1.54 5.39
CA LEU A 70 26.11 -1.40 5.74
C LEU A 70 26.27 -1.34 7.26
N ASN A 71 27.32 -1.99 7.77
CA ASN A 71 27.65 -1.97 9.19
C ASN A 71 28.72 -0.93 9.53
N ASP A 72 29.55 -0.57 8.56
CA ASP A 72 30.66 0.34 8.73
C ASP A 72 30.92 1.20 7.49
N PHE A 73 31.81 2.16 7.66
CA PHE A 73 32.17 3.12 6.63
C PHE A 73 33.14 2.54 5.59
N ASP A 74 33.96 1.60 5.97
CA ASP A 74 34.92 0.95 5.06
C ASP A 74 34.19 0.17 3.96
N ALA A 75 33.07 -0.46 4.31
CA ALA A 75 32.21 -1.15 3.35
C ALA A 75 31.59 -0.17 2.33
N LEU A 76 31.24 1.06 2.75
CA LEU A 76 30.77 2.10 1.84
C LEU A 76 31.84 2.48 0.83
N PHE A 77 33.06 2.80 1.29
CA PHE A 77 34.16 3.17 0.42
C PHE A 77 34.52 2.05 -0.57
N LYS A 78 34.60 0.85 -0.05
CA LYS A 78 34.96 -0.35 -0.85
C LYS A 78 33.98 -0.62 -1.99
N HIS A 79 32.69 -0.34 -1.79
CA HIS A 79 31.62 -0.69 -2.71
C HIS A 79 30.90 0.52 -3.28
N GLN A 80 31.45 1.73 -3.18
CA GLN A 80 30.84 3.00 -3.56
C GLN A 80 30.19 2.96 -4.95
N HIS A 81 30.93 2.53 -5.98
CA HIS A 81 30.44 2.46 -7.35
C HIS A 81 29.22 1.53 -7.49
N LEU A 82 29.29 0.34 -6.90
CA LEU A 82 28.18 -0.61 -6.94
C LEU A 82 26.92 -0.07 -6.26
N ILE A 83 27.12 0.63 -5.14
CA ILE A 83 26.01 1.23 -4.38
C ILE A 83 25.39 2.38 -5.20
N GLN A 84 26.20 3.23 -5.79
CA GLN A 84 25.74 4.39 -6.56
C GLN A 84 25.03 3.96 -7.86
N ASP A 85 25.51 2.94 -8.52
CA ASP A 85 24.97 2.50 -9.80
C ASP A 85 23.73 1.62 -9.65
N TYR A 86 23.68 0.77 -8.61
CA TYR A 86 22.70 -0.33 -8.50
C TYR A 86 21.79 -0.29 -7.27
N SER A 87 21.89 0.74 -6.41
CA SER A 87 21.05 0.89 -5.23
C SER A 87 20.40 2.27 -5.18
N SER A 88 19.19 2.35 -4.66
CA SER A 88 18.46 3.60 -4.48
C SER A 88 18.48 4.11 -3.04
N GLU A 89 18.96 3.30 -2.10
CA GLU A 89 18.95 3.66 -0.68
C GLU A 89 19.98 2.85 0.11
N ILE A 90 20.59 3.48 1.11
CA ILE A 90 21.54 2.86 2.03
C ILE A 90 20.88 2.80 3.42
N VAL A 91 20.97 1.65 4.08
CA VAL A 91 20.54 1.48 5.47
C VAL A 91 21.77 1.23 6.33
N PHE A 92 22.08 2.15 7.22
CA PHE A 92 23.16 1.98 8.18
C PHE A 92 22.64 1.31 9.45
N MET A 93 23.24 0.16 9.77
CA MET A 93 22.82 -0.69 10.89
C MET A 93 23.31 -0.22 12.25
N HIS A 94 24.25 0.74 12.29
CA HIS A 94 24.82 1.30 13.51
C HIS A 94 25.12 2.78 13.33
N ARG A 95 25.30 3.48 14.46
CA ARG A 95 25.66 4.91 14.46
C ARG A 95 27.05 5.10 13.85
N LEU A 96 27.12 5.88 12.78
CA LEU A 96 28.36 6.25 12.10
C LEU A 96 28.57 7.77 12.19
N ASP A 97 29.80 8.21 11.88
CA ASP A 97 30.05 9.63 11.66
C ASP A 97 29.38 10.08 10.35
N LEU A 98 28.21 10.71 10.50
CA LEU A 98 27.35 11.08 9.38
C LEU A 98 27.97 12.14 8.47
N ASN A 99 28.84 13.02 9.00
CA ASN A 99 29.51 14.05 8.20
C ASN A 99 30.47 13.42 7.18
N SER A 100 31.04 12.28 7.50
CA SER A 100 31.94 11.54 6.61
C SER A 100 31.20 10.80 5.49
N ILE A 101 29.93 10.41 5.69
CA ILE A 101 29.14 9.68 4.70
C ILE A 101 28.82 10.54 3.48
N MET A 102 28.45 11.79 3.72
CA MET A 102 27.95 12.71 2.67
C MET A 102 29.01 13.14 1.67
N ASN A 103 30.28 12.98 2.01
CA ASN A 103 31.38 13.24 1.09
C ASN A 103 31.67 12.08 0.14
N VAL A 104 30.99 10.93 0.33
CA VAL A 104 31.28 9.67 -0.38
C VAL A 104 30.17 9.26 -1.33
N THR A 105 28.91 9.57 -1.02
CA THR A 105 27.78 9.11 -1.84
C THR A 105 26.63 10.10 -1.81
N ASP A 106 25.93 10.21 -2.97
CA ASP A 106 24.67 10.94 -3.12
C ASP A 106 23.44 10.05 -2.87
N VAL A 107 23.67 8.75 -2.60
CA VAL A 107 22.56 7.80 -2.37
C VAL A 107 21.94 8.11 -1.00
N PRO A 108 20.61 8.31 -0.94
CA PRO A 108 19.91 8.60 0.31
C PRO A 108 20.10 7.53 1.38
N CYS A 109 20.18 7.96 2.65
CA CYS A 109 20.45 7.08 3.77
C CYS A 109 19.31 7.03 4.78
N VAL A 110 19.05 5.83 5.30
CA VAL A 110 18.25 5.57 6.50
C VAL A 110 19.18 5.12 7.61
N ILE A 111 19.04 5.72 8.77
CA ILE A 111 19.88 5.43 9.93
C ILE A 111 19.08 4.60 10.94
N ILE A 112 19.60 3.44 11.32
CA ILE A 112 19.08 2.65 12.43
C ILE A 112 19.80 3.09 13.70
N THR A 113 19.05 3.50 14.71
CA THR A 113 19.61 4.01 15.96
C THR A 113 18.85 3.49 17.17
N ASP A 114 19.56 3.26 18.26
CA ASP A 114 18.98 2.87 19.55
C ASP A 114 18.73 4.07 20.48
N THR A 115 19.11 5.30 20.05
CA THR A 115 18.88 6.50 20.88
C THR A 115 17.38 6.80 20.99
N GLU A 116 16.95 7.19 22.17
CA GLU A 116 15.61 7.69 22.45
C GLU A 116 15.57 9.20 22.70
N GLU A 117 16.73 9.85 22.64
CA GLU A 117 16.87 11.29 22.84
C GLU A 117 16.51 12.06 21.56
N GLU A 118 15.38 12.79 21.58
CA GLU A 118 14.89 13.55 20.43
C GLU A 118 15.93 14.51 19.88
N SER A 119 16.70 15.18 20.75
CA SER A 119 17.77 16.11 20.35
C SER A 119 18.87 15.45 19.49
N GLU A 120 19.15 14.18 19.75
CA GLU A 120 20.08 13.38 18.95
C GLU A 120 19.47 12.97 17.62
N LEU A 121 18.18 12.59 17.63
CA LEU A 121 17.44 12.25 16.41
C LEU A 121 17.36 13.44 15.45
N PHE A 122 17.13 14.66 15.98
CA PHE A 122 17.14 15.88 15.17
C PHE A 122 18.52 16.15 14.56
N LYS A 123 19.60 15.93 15.29
CA LYS A 123 20.97 16.05 14.73
C LYS A 123 21.20 15.08 13.59
N ILE A 124 20.73 13.84 13.71
CA ILE A 124 20.83 12.83 12.66
C ILE A 124 20.03 13.25 11.43
N LEU A 125 18.77 13.68 11.62
CA LEU A 125 17.90 14.09 10.53
C LEU A 125 18.33 15.38 9.82
N LYS A 126 19.09 16.27 10.51
CA LYS A 126 19.68 17.47 9.91
C LYS A 126 20.88 17.16 9.02
N CYS A 127 21.45 15.96 9.09
CA CYS A 127 22.56 15.59 8.23
C CYS A 127 22.10 15.47 6.77
N PRO A 128 22.79 16.13 5.82
CA PRO A 128 22.47 16.01 4.40
C PRO A 128 22.43 14.54 3.96
N GLY A 129 21.49 14.17 3.08
CA GLY A 129 21.33 12.80 2.57
C GLY A 129 20.65 11.81 3.52
N VAL A 130 20.46 12.11 4.78
CA VAL A 130 19.65 11.32 5.67
C VAL A 130 18.17 11.54 5.32
N ARG A 131 17.49 10.48 4.93
CA ARG A 131 16.10 10.49 4.48
C ARG A 131 15.12 9.99 5.54
N GLY A 132 15.63 9.23 6.50
CA GLY A 132 14.78 8.63 7.50
C GLY A 132 15.53 7.98 8.65
N LEU A 133 14.77 7.67 9.67
CA LEU A 133 15.22 6.97 10.87
C LEU A 133 14.49 5.64 11.02
N SER A 134 15.17 4.69 11.61
CA SER A 134 14.60 3.44 12.11
C SER A 134 15.24 3.12 13.47
N GLY A 135 14.67 2.16 14.18
CA GLY A 135 15.21 1.72 15.47
C GLY A 135 14.25 1.97 16.63
N ARG A 136 14.82 2.02 17.85
CA ARG A 136 14.05 1.92 19.08
C ARG A 136 12.98 3.01 19.23
N TYR A 137 13.32 4.28 19.04
CA TYR A 137 12.38 5.38 19.21
C TYR A 137 11.16 5.29 18.32
N VAL A 138 11.37 5.12 16.98
CA VAL A 138 10.27 5.10 16.00
C VAL A 138 9.48 3.79 15.98
N SER A 139 9.97 2.74 16.65
CA SER A 139 9.29 1.44 16.76
C SER A 139 8.42 1.32 18.00
N ARG A 140 8.38 2.32 18.86
CA ARG A 140 7.53 2.35 20.05
C ARG A 140 6.06 2.48 19.64
N THR A 141 5.19 1.80 20.36
CA THR A 141 3.73 1.81 20.11
C THR A 141 3.04 3.07 20.66
N ASP A 142 3.69 3.77 21.61
CA ASP A 142 3.21 4.99 22.27
C ASP A 142 3.68 6.29 21.61
N ILE A 143 4.48 6.20 20.51
CA ILE A 143 4.99 7.39 19.82
C ILE A 143 3.91 7.97 18.90
N ASP A 144 3.65 9.25 19.03
CA ASP A 144 2.91 10.02 18.06
C ASP A 144 3.87 10.51 16.96
N CYS A 145 3.90 9.78 15.84
CA CYS A 145 4.75 10.11 14.70
C CYS A 145 4.38 11.45 14.05
N VAL A 146 3.12 11.91 14.19
CA VAL A 146 2.70 13.23 13.65
C VAL A 146 3.30 14.32 14.51
N ALA A 147 3.13 14.23 15.84
CA ALA A 147 3.72 15.18 16.77
C ALA A 147 5.27 15.23 16.66
N PHE A 148 5.90 14.07 16.42
CA PHE A 148 7.35 14.05 16.18
C PHE A 148 7.74 14.75 14.88
N LYS A 149 6.97 14.61 13.80
CA LYS A 149 7.20 15.34 12.53
C LYS A 149 7.01 16.84 12.71
N ASP A 150 6.02 17.28 13.50
CA ASP A 150 5.82 18.70 13.82
C ASP A 150 7.06 19.28 14.51
N LYS A 151 7.58 18.59 15.54
CA LYS A 151 8.84 18.99 16.21
C LYS A 151 10.02 19.01 15.25
N CYS A 152 10.10 18.04 14.31
CA CYS A 152 11.15 18.07 13.27
C CYS A 152 11.05 19.33 12.40
N THR A 153 9.83 19.75 12.06
CA THR A 153 9.58 20.95 11.26
C THR A 153 9.96 22.22 12.05
N GLU A 154 9.62 22.30 13.33
CA GLU A 154 10.02 23.38 14.24
C GLU A 154 11.57 23.49 14.35
N GLU A 155 12.24 22.36 14.30
CA GLU A 155 13.70 22.26 14.28
C GLU A 155 14.33 22.55 12.90
N GLY A 156 13.53 22.94 11.89
CA GLY A 156 13.97 23.26 10.53
C GLY A 156 14.31 22.03 9.67
N ILE A 157 13.86 20.84 10.06
CA ILE A 157 14.03 19.61 9.28
C ILE A 157 12.88 19.50 8.30
N LYS A 158 13.19 19.41 7.00
CA LYS A 158 12.18 19.23 5.97
C LYS A 158 11.58 17.82 6.06
N MET A 159 10.32 17.76 6.48
CA MET A 159 9.58 16.50 6.56
C MET A 159 8.69 16.31 5.32
N THR A 160 8.45 15.06 4.94
CA THR A 160 7.43 14.74 3.94
C THR A 160 6.07 14.88 4.61
N SER A 161 5.34 15.93 4.23
CA SER A 161 3.95 16.20 4.64
C SER A 161 3.09 16.38 3.40
N PHE A 162 1.79 16.23 3.55
CA PHE A 162 0.88 16.72 2.53
C PHE A 162 0.92 18.25 2.57
N GLU A 163 0.98 18.86 1.39
CA GLU A 163 0.88 20.31 1.24
C GLU A 163 -0.29 20.60 0.31
N SER A 164 -1.11 21.58 0.65
CA SER A 164 -2.15 22.05 -0.24
C SER A 164 -1.55 22.97 -1.30
N MET A 165 -1.99 22.81 -2.55
CA MET A 165 -1.63 23.72 -3.64
C MET A 165 -2.47 25.01 -3.61
N MET A 166 -3.52 25.06 -2.79
CA MET A 166 -4.46 26.17 -2.67
C MET A 166 -4.78 26.43 -1.21
N GLU A 167 -4.98 27.69 -0.87
CA GLU A 167 -5.47 28.09 0.45
C GLU A 167 -6.97 27.85 0.57
N PHE A 168 -7.46 27.48 1.77
CA PHE A 168 -8.89 27.26 2.00
C PHE A 168 -9.76 28.48 1.69
N SER A 169 -9.23 29.67 1.88
CA SER A 169 -9.87 30.95 1.56
C SER A 169 -10.23 31.14 0.08
N GLN A 170 -9.64 30.34 -0.81
CA GLN A 170 -9.94 30.33 -2.25
C GLN A 170 -11.17 29.49 -2.60
N PHE A 171 -11.66 28.65 -1.66
CA PHE A 171 -12.81 27.78 -1.87
C PHE A 171 -14.12 28.56 -1.68
N LYS A 172 -15.12 28.19 -2.45
CA LYS A 172 -16.48 28.71 -2.28
C LYS A 172 -17.20 27.85 -1.23
N THR A 173 -17.26 28.37 -0.04
CA THR A 173 -17.99 27.75 1.06
C THR A 173 -19.44 28.24 1.14
N ASN A 174 -20.28 27.51 1.84
CA ASN A 174 -21.63 27.97 2.18
C ASN A 174 -21.60 29.09 3.25
N ASP A 175 -22.75 29.62 3.62
CA ASP A 175 -22.92 30.73 4.60
C ASP A 175 -22.34 30.39 5.99
N GLN A 176 -22.09 29.12 6.28
CA GLN A 176 -21.48 28.65 7.51
C GLN A 176 -19.96 28.43 7.38
N GLY A 177 -19.36 28.79 6.27
CA GLY A 177 -17.95 28.53 6.01
C GLY A 177 -17.62 27.06 5.78
N LEU A 178 -18.58 26.26 5.32
CA LEU A 178 -18.41 24.83 5.10
C LEU A 178 -18.38 24.51 3.60
N ILE A 179 -17.49 23.57 3.24
CA ILE A 179 -17.44 22.96 1.92
C ILE A 179 -17.86 21.48 2.01
N PRO A 180 -18.71 20.98 1.09
CA PRO A 180 -19.03 19.56 1.02
C PRO A 180 -17.82 18.75 0.54
N VAL A 181 -17.72 17.52 1.04
CA VAL A 181 -16.66 16.58 0.69
C VAL A 181 -17.29 15.26 0.30
N ILE A 182 -17.16 14.89 -0.97
CA ILE A 182 -17.48 13.55 -1.47
C ILE A 182 -16.31 12.65 -1.14
N VAL A 183 -16.55 11.53 -0.47
CA VAL A 183 -15.51 10.57 -0.05
C VAL A 183 -15.62 9.32 -0.88
N GLN A 184 -14.54 8.98 -1.58
CA GLN A 184 -14.45 7.86 -2.50
C GLN A 184 -13.33 6.90 -2.07
N HIS A 185 -13.57 5.61 -2.14
CA HIS A 185 -12.51 4.64 -1.93
C HIS A 185 -11.52 4.66 -3.10
N TYR A 186 -10.22 4.78 -2.81
CA TYR A 186 -9.20 5.05 -3.84
C TYR A 186 -9.00 3.91 -4.85
N LYS A 187 -9.21 2.64 -4.45
CA LYS A 187 -9.08 1.47 -5.33
C LYS A 187 -10.41 1.14 -6.02
N THR A 188 -11.48 0.93 -5.25
CA THR A 188 -12.76 0.47 -5.78
C THR A 188 -13.56 1.55 -6.48
N GLN A 189 -13.19 2.83 -6.32
CA GLN A 189 -13.90 4.00 -6.84
C GLN A 189 -15.33 4.15 -6.27
N GLU A 190 -15.69 3.38 -5.26
CA GLU A 190 -16.99 3.45 -4.61
C GLU A 190 -17.13 4.74 -3.81
N ILE A 191 -18.29 5.41 -3.93
CA ILE A 191 -18.62 6.57 -3.11
C ILE A 191 -19.03 6.09 -1.72
N LEU A 192 -18.26 6.48 -0.72
CA LEU A 192 -18.42 5.99 0.65
C LEU A 192 -19.39 6.83 1.47
N MET A 193 -19.26 8.16 1.40
CA MET A 193 -20.08 9.09 2.17
C MET A 193 -19.93 10.52 1.65
N LEU A 194 -20.79 11.40 2.15
CA LEU A 194 -20.65 12.85 2.04
C LEU A 194 -20.52 13.43 3.45
N ALA A 195 -19.58 14.34 3.62
CA ALA A 195 -19.36 15.09 4.86
C ALA A 195 -19.10 16.58 4.56
N TYR A 196 -18.74 17.36 5.57
CA TYR A 196 -18.43 18.78 5.43
C TYR A 196 -17.12 19.10 6.14
N MET A 197 -16.36 20.03 5.57
CA MET A 197 -15.16 20.60 6.17
C MET A 197 -15.31 22.11 6.34
N ASN A 198 -14.72 22.62 7.41
CA ASN A 198 -14.34 24.02 7.59
C ASN A 198 -12.83 24.15 7.41
N GLU A 199 -12.29 25.34 7.47
CA GLU A 199 -10.87 25.61 7.32
C GLU A 199 -10.01 24.79 8.28
N GLU A 200 -10.37 24.73 9.56
CA GLU A 200 -9.65 24.00 10.60
C GLU A 200 -9.59 22.48 10.29
N SER A 201 -10.74 21.87 9.92
CA SER A 201 -10.78 20.44 9.59
C SER A 201 -10.02 20.12 8.30
N PHE A 202 -9.96 21.04 7.35
CA PHE A 202 -9.17 20.89 6.12
C PHE A 202 -7.67 20.83 6.44
N TYR A 203 -7.16 21.80 7.19
CA TYR A 203 -5.74 21.80 7.54
C TYR A 203 -5.36 20.67 8.49
N GLU A 204 -6.25 20.27 9.41
CA GLU A 204 -6.02 19.10 10.27
C GLU A 204 -5.97 17.80 9.44
N THR A 205 -6.81 17.68 8.40
CA THR A 205 -6.75 16.54 7.47
C THR A 205 -5.41 16.49 6.74
N ILE A 206 -4.92 17.62 6.24
CA ILE A 206 -3.62 17.72 5.55
C ILE A 206 -2.49 17.38 6.50
N LYS A 207 -2.52 17.93 7.69
CA LYS A 207 -1.50 17.72 8.73
C LYS A 207 -1.38 16.26 9.14
N THR A 208 -2.52 15.60 9.40
CA THR A 208 -2.54 14.25 9.97
C THR A 208 -2.60 13.13 8.94
N GLY A 209 -3.01 13.45 7.70
CA GLY A 209 -3.32 12.46 6.68
C GLY A 209 -4.57 11.63 6.97
N LYS A 210 -5.34 12.00 8.01
CA LYS A 210 -6.60 11.34 8.39
C LYS A 210 -7.76 12.29 8.12
N MET A 211 -8.84 11.77 7.53
CA MET A 211 -10.02 12.61 7.26
C MET A 211 -10.63 13.14 8.55
N THR A 212 -10.56 14.45 8.68
CA THR A 212 -11.16 15.23 9.74
C THR A 212 -12.27 16.09 9.15
N TYR A 213 -13.44 16.02 9.72
CA TYR A 213 -14.64 16.71 9.25
C TYR A 213 -15.16 17.69 10.27
N PHE A 214 -16.04 18.59 9.83
CA PHE A 214 -16.83 19.44 10.72
C PHE A 214 -18.25 18.89 10.87
N SER A 215 -18.63 18.54 12.09
CA SER A 215 -19.97 18.04 12.42
C SER A 215 -20.95 19.20 12.55
N ARG A 216 -21.87 19.36 11.58
CA ARG A 216 -22.89 20.40 11.57
C ARG A 216 -23.84 20.33 12.78
N SER A 217 -24.18 19.12 13.23
CA SER A 217 -25.07 18.92 14.38
C SER A 217 -24.39 19.13 15.73
N ARG A 218 -23.10 18.78 15.83
CA ARG A 218 -22.32 18.91 17.08
C ARG A 218 -21.49 20.17 17.17
N GLN A 219 -21.39 20.91 16.04
CA GLN A 219 -20.59 22.14 15.90
C GLN A 219 -19.15 21.98 16.38
N LYS A 220 -18.51 20.85 16.00
CA LYS A 220 -17.12 20.54 16.38
C LYS A 220 -16.43 19.67 15.33
N LEU A 221 -15.12 19.64 15.38
CA LEU A 221 -14.31 18.74 14.61
C LEU A 221 -14.61 17.27 14.95
N TRP A 222 -14.43 16.43 13.97
CA TRP A 222 -14.64 15.00 14.07
C TRP A 222 -13.66 14.24 13.18
N VAL A 223 -12.72 13.51 13.78
CA VAL A 223 -11.81 12.60 13.07
C VAL A 223 -12.57 11.31 12.77
N LYS A 224 -12.66 10.97 11.51
CA LYS A 224 -13.31 9.72 11.07
C LYS A 224 -12.55 8.51 11.62
N GLY A 225 -13.25 7.66 12.36
CA GLY A 225 -12.67 6.47 12.97
C GLY A 225 -12.16 6.66 14.40
N GLU A 226 -12.15 7.86 14.96
CA GLU A 226 -11.66 8.14 16.31
C GLU A 226 -12.26 7.21 17.39
N THR A 227 -13.55 6.91 17.28
CA THR A 227 -14.25 6.04 18.25
C THR A 227 -14.35 4.59 17.78
N SER A 228 -14.51 4.36 16.46
CA SER A 228 -14.79 3.03 15.90
C SER A 228 -13.57 2.28 15.42
N GLY A 229 -12.43 2.94 15.29
CA GLY A 229 -11.25 2.39 14.60
C GLY A 229 -11.35 2.40 13.06
N HIS A 230 -12.51 2.78 12.50
CA HIS A 230 -12.75 2.81 11.05
C HIS A 230 -12.23 4.11 10.44
N PHE A 231 -10.92 4.27 10.43
CA PHE A 231 -10.24 5.46 9.92
C PHE A 231 -10.34 5.58 8.39
N GLN A 232 -10.19 6.81 7.91
CA GLN A 232 -10.03 7.14 6.50
C GLN A 232 -8.70 7.84 6.30
N TYR A 233 -7.78 7.19 5.60
CA TYR A 233 -6.47 7.75 5.29
C TYR A 233 -6.48 8.40 3.92
N VAL A 234 -6.05 9.66 3.85
CA VAL A 234 -6.03 10.45 2.61
C VAL A 234 -5.04 9.89 1.61
N LYS A 235 -5.49 9.67 0.38
CA LYS A 235 -4.65 9.40 -0.80
C LYS A 235 -4.54 10.64 -1.69
N SER A 236 -5.66 11.34 -1.91
CA SER A 236 -5.68 12.63 -2.59
C SER A 236 -6.89 13.45 -2.16
N LEU A 237 -6.73 14.76 -2.19
CA LEU A 237 -7.81 15.74 -2.14
C LEU A 237 -7.79 16.53 -3.44
N THR A 238 -8.92 16.65 -4.09
CA THR A 238 -9.11 17.47 -5.29
C THR A 238 -10.33 18.34 -5.10
N ILE A 239 -10.30 19.51 -5.70
CA ILE A 239 -11.44 20.41 -5.71
C ILE A 239 -12.04 20.42 -7.12
N ASP A 240 -13.34 20.64 -7.23
CA ASP A 240 -14.02 20.71 -8.52
C ASP A 240 -13.75 22.02 -9.28
N CYS A 241 -14.33 22.15 -10.46
CA CYS A 241 -14.00 23.23 -11.41
C CYS A 241 -14.45 24.63 -10.95
N ASP A 242 -15.45 24.72 -10.11
CA ASP A 242 -15.98 25.99 -9.59
C ASP A 242 -15.69 26.21 -8.10
N LEU A 243 -14.84 25.36 -7.51
CA LEU A 243 -14.24 25.48 -6.18
C LEU A 243 -15.24 25.39 -5.02
N ASP A 244 -16.31 24.63 -5.17
CA ASP A 244 -17.37 24.52 -4.17
C ASP A 244 -17.55 23.10 -3.59
N THR A 245 -16.84 22.09 -4.13
CA THR A 245 -16.94 20.69 -3.69
C THR A 245 -15.58 19.99 -3.70
N LEU A 246 -15.23 19.34 -2.61
CA LEU A 246 -14.03 18.50 -2.51
C LEU A 246 -14.33 17.03 -2.85
N LEU A 247 -13.43 16.39 -3.58
CA LEU A 247 -13.37 14.95 -3.71
C LEU A 247 -12.16 14.42 -2.93
N ALA A 248 -12.43 13.62 -1.90
CA ALA A 248 -11.41 12.93 -1.13
C ALA A 248 -11.32 11.46 -1.56
N LYS A 249 -10.19 11.05 -2.14
CA LYS A 249 -9.88 9.64 -2.32
C LYS A 249 -9.17 9.13 -1.06
N VAL A 250 -9.74 8.10 -0.45
CA VAL A 250 -9.27 7.59 0.84
C VAL A 250 -9.08 6.08 0.83
N ASP A 251 -8.21 5.62 1.70
CA ASP A 251 -8.14 4.24 2.14
C ASP A 251 -9.03 4.09 3.38
N GLN A 252 -10.12 3.34 3.23
CA GLN A 252 -11.11 3.16 4.28
C GLN A 252 -10.83 1.87 5.06
N ILE A 253 -10.63 1.99 6.36
CA ILE A 253 -10.53 0.83 7.24
C ILE A 253 -11.93 0.48 7.76
N GLY A 254 -12.37 -0.75 7.51
CA GLY A 254 -13.69 -1.21 7.93
C GLY A 254 -14.86 -0.45 7.27
N ALA A 255 -16.00 -0.41 7.94
CA ALA A 255 -17.21 0.21 7.41
C ALA A 255 -17.16 1.75 7.45
N ALA A 256 -17.53 2.40 6.33
CA ALA A 256 -17.65 3.86 6.30
C ALA A 256 -18.87 4.35 7.07
N CYS A 257 -20.00 3.63 7.01
CA CYS A 257 -21.23 3.99 7.69
C CYS A 257 -21.21 3.61 9.17
N HIS A 258 -21.82 4.45 10.03
CA HIS A 258 -22.00 4.15 11.45
C HIS A 258 -22.95 2.98 11.74
N THR A 259 -23.74 2.57 10.75
CA THR A 259 -24.62 1.38 10.82
C THR A 259 -23.91 0.07 10.51
N GLY A 260 -22.60 0.12 10.17
CA GLY A 260 -21.83 -1.05 9.80
C GLY A 260 -21.81 -1.36 8.29
N ASN A 261 -22.52 -0.57 7.47
CA ASN A 261 -22.48 -0.74 6.00
C ASN A 261 -21.18 -0.18 5.40
N PRO A 262 -20.66 -0.78 4.31
CA PRO A 262 -19.46 -0.31 3.64
C PRO A 262 -19.55 1.15 3.16
N THR A 263 -20.73 1.57 2.72
CA THR A 263 -21.05 2.93 2.25
C THR A 263 -22.27 3.50 2.97
N CYS A 264 -22.42 4.81 2.98
CA CYS A 264 -23.64 5.48 3.46
C CYS A 264 -24.80 5.44 2.43
N PHE A 265 -24.50 5.06 1.18
CA PHE A 265 -25.45 5.07 0.07
C PHE A 265 -26.00 3.67 -0.23
N PHE A 266 -26.66 3.06 0.76
CA PHE A 266 -27.19 1.70 0.66
C PHE A 266 -28.73 1.61 0.62
N GLN A 267 -29.44 2.74 0.66
CA GLN A 267 -30.91 2.78 0.60
C GLN A 267 -31.34 3.32 -0.75
N PRO A 268 -31.92 2.50 -1.66
CA PRO A 268 -32.40 2.99 -2.93
C PRO A 268 -33.65 3.87 -2.74
N LEU A 269 -33.70 4.99 -3.45
CA LEU A 269 -34.87 5.88 -3.50
C LEU A 269 -35.69 5.67 -4.76
N VAL A 270 -35.01 5.46 -5.89
CA VAL A 270 -35.60 5.15 -7.19
C VAL A 270 -34.74 4.07 -7.82
N GLY A 271 -35.36 3.05 -8.36
CA GLY A 271 -34.68 1.98 -9.08
C GLY A 271 -35.40 1.69 -10.40
N ILE A 272 -34.63 1.46 -11.45
CA ILE A 272 -35.08 0.86 -12.72
C ILE A 272 -34.24 -0.40 -12.86
N ASP A 273 -34.81 -1.46 -13.39
CA ASP A 273 -34.04 -2.66 -13.69
C ASP A 273 -32.94 -2.32 -14.69
N TYR A 274 -31.69 -2.53 -14.26
CA TYR A 274 -30.48 -2.33 -15.07
C TYR A 274 -29.46 -3.40 -14.69
N ASP A 275 -28.50 -3.61 -15.56
CA ASP A 275 -27.38 -4.50 -15.25
C ASP A 275 -26.50 -3.89 -14.16
N GLU A 276 -26.57 -4.45 -12.95
CA GLU A 276 -25.79 -4.02 -11.79
C GLU A 276 -24.36 -4.58 -11.78
N THR A 277 -24.00 -5.39 -12.78
CA THR A 277 -22.67 -5.97 -12.86
C THR A 277 -21.61 -4.89 -12.92
N ASN A 278 -20.81 -4.78 -11.89
CA ASN A 278 -19.67 -3.86 -11.87
C ASN A 278 -18.42 -4.57 -12.41
N PRO A 279 -17.96 -4.21 -13.64
CA PRO A 279 -16.79 -4.86 -14.25
C PRO A 279 -15.51 -4.73 -13.43
N LEU A 280 -15.41 -3.68 -12.59
CA LEU A 280 -14.24 -3.47 -11.74
C LEU A 280 -14.24 -4.35 -10.48
N ARG A 281 -15.41 -4.84 -10.07
CA ARG A 281 -15.59 -5.58 -8.82
C ARG A 281 -15.93 -7.05 -8.99
N ILE A 282 -16.34 -7.48 -10.17
CA ILE A 282 -16.82 -8.85 -10.38
C ILE A 282 -15.75 -9.89 -10.03
N PHE A 283 -14.49 -9.64 -10.41
CA PHE A 283 -13.40 -10.56 -10.12
C PHE A 283 -13.13 -10.69 -8.62
N GLU A 284 -13.17 -9.55 -7.88
CA GLU A 284 -13.02 -9.53 -6.42
C GLU A 284 -14.17 -10.28 -5.75
N SER A 285 -15.42 -10.00 -6.16
CA SER A 285 -16.63 -10.65 -5.61
C SER A 285 -16.64 -12.17 -5.82
N VAL A 286 -16.24 -12.64 -7.01
CA VAL A 286 -16.13 -14.08 -7.29
C VAL A 286 -15.00 -14.70 -6.48
N TYR A 287 -13.86 -14.05 -6.39
CA TYR A 287 -12.73 -14.49 -5.57
C TYR A 287 -13.11 -14.62 -4.09
N ASP A 288 -13.77 -13.61 -3.52
CA ASP A 288 -14.23 -13.62 -2.12
C ASP A 288 -15.22 -14.76 -1.86
N THR A 289 -16.12 -15.04 -2.83
CA THR A 289 -17.03 -16.16 -2.75
C THR A 289 -16.28 -17.49 -2.73
N ILE A 290 -15.23 -17.64 -3.56
CA ILE A 290 -14.40 -18.84 -3.60
C ILE A 290 -13.62 -18.99 -2.28
N ALA A 291 -13.05 -17.89 -1.75
CA ALA A 291 -12.35 -17.88 -0.48
C ALA A 291 -13.27 -18.27 0.70
N ASP A 292 -14.46 -17.67 0.73
CA ASP A 292 -15.49 -18.04 1.73
C ASP A 292 -15.86 -19.54 1.67
N ARG A 293 -15.96 -20.12 0.47
CA ARG A 293 -16.23 -21.55 0.32
C ARG A 293 -15.10 -22.44 0.86
N LYS A 294 -13.87 -21.97 0.86
CA LYS A 294 -12.74 -22.69 1.46
C LYS A 294 -12.80 -22.64 2.99
N GLU A 295 -13.14 -21.50 3.58
CA GLU A 295 -13.23 -21.30 5.02
C GLU A 295 -14.54 -21.86 5.60
N ASN A 296 -15.65 -21.68 4.90
CA ASN A 296 -17.00 -22.08 5.28
C ASN A 296 -17.60 -23.04 4.24
N PRO A 297 -17.23 -24.33 4.26
CA PRO A 297 -17.67 -25.31 3.28
C PRO A 297 -19.20 -25.45 3.23
N LYS A 298 -19.75 -25.50 2.01
CA LYS A 298 -21.19 -25.69 1.77
C LYS A 298 -21.43 -27.00 1.03
N GLU A 299 -22.35 -27.80 1.54
CA GLU A 299 -22.72 -29.08 0.93
C GLU A 299 -23.19 -28.89 -0.51
N GLY A 300 -22.73 -29.76 -1.41
CA GLY A 300 -23.06 -29.69 -2.85
C GLY A 300 -22.30 -28.59 -3.62
N SER A 301 -21.41 -27.85 -3.00
CA SER A 301 -20.61 -26.83 -3.69
C SER A 301 -19.53 -27.44 -4.57
N TYR A 302 -19.53 -27.06 -5.86
CA TYR A 302 -18.46 -27.43 -6.80
C TYR A 302 -17.08 -26.88 -6.38
N THR A 303 -17.05 -25.67 -5.83
CA THR A 303 -15.82 -25.07 -5.30
C THR A 303 -15.22 -25.93 -4.20
N ASN A 304 -16.05 -26.39 -3.25
CA ASN A 304 -15.60 -27.27 -2.17
C ASN A 304 -15.10 -28.61 -2.71
N TYR A 305 -15.80 -29.19 -3.70
CA TYR A 305 -15.32 -30.40 -4.36
C TYR A 305 -13.89 -30.23 -4.94
N LEU A 306 -13.59 -29.07 -5.54
CA LEU A 306 -12.24 -28.82 -6.07
C LEU A 306 -11.19 -28.76 -4.96
N PHE A 307 -11.48 -28.07 -3.85
CA PHE A 307 -10.57 -28.03 -2.70
C PHE A 307 -10.39 -29.41 -2.05
N ASP A 308 -11.46 -30.18 -1.89
CA ASP A 308 -11.42 -31.53 -1.32
C ASP A 308 -10.59 -32.51 -2.18
N LYS A 309 -10.62 -32.36 -3.50
CA LYS A 309 -9.80 -33.16 -4.42
C LYS A 309 -8.36 -32.69 -4.53
N GLY A 310 -8.08 -31.49 -4.03
CA GLY A 310 -6.75 -30.91 -3.91
C GLY A 310 -6.18 -30.37 -5.21
N ILE A 311 -4.91 -29.95 -5.09
CA ILE A 311 -4.21 -29.17 -6.12
C ILE A 311 -4.18 -29.85 -7.50
N ASP A 312 -4.01 -31.15 -7.57
CA ASP A 312 -3.93 -31.87 -8.85
C ASP A 312 -5.22 -31.77 -9.64
N LYS A 313 -6.39 -31.80 -8.96
CA LYS A 313 -7.69 -31.63 -9.60
C LYS A 313 -7.87 -30.19 -10.09
N ILE A 314 -7.46 -29.22 -9.32
CA ILE A 314 -7.50 -27.79 -9.69
C ILE A 314 -6.65 -27.56 -10.94
N LEU A 315 -5.40 -28.02 -10.94
CA LEU A 315 -4.48 -27.89 -12.07
C LEU A 315 -4.98 -28.61 -13.31
N LYS A 316 -5.59 -29.81 -13.14
CA LYS A 316 -6.22 -30.53 -14.25
C LYS A 316 -7.33 -29.69 -14.91
N LYS A 317 -8.20 -29.05 -14.09
CA LYS A 317 -9.28 -28.20 -14.63
C LYS A 317 -8.71 -26.97 -15.38
N ILE A 318 -7.73 -26.29 -14.82
CA ILE A 318 -7.08 -25.16 -15.53
C ILE A 318 -6.53 -25.61 -16.90
N GLY A 319 -5.90 -26.78 -16.98
CA GLY A 319 -5.38 -27.31 -18.23
C GLY A 319 -6.50 -27.68 -19.23
N GLU A 320 -7.61 -28.22 -18.75
CA GLU A 320 -8.82 -28.51 -19.56
C GLU A 320 -9.37 -27.21 -20.14
N GLU A 321 -9.71 -26.21 -19.31
CA GLU A 321 -10.31 -24.94 -19.73
C GLU A 321 -9.38 -24.14 -20.67
N ALA A 322 -8.07 -24.13 -20.40
CA ALA A 322 -7.11 -23.50 -21.29
C ALA A 322 -7.10 -24.14 -22.69
N THR A 323 -7.28 -25.47 -22.76
CA THR A 323 -7.37 -26.19 -24.03
C THR A 323 -8.69 -25.89 -24.74
N GLU A 324 -9.79 -25.82 -23.98
CA GLU A 324 -11.13 -25.50 -24.49
C GLU A 324 -11.18 -24.07 -25.05
N VAL A 325 -10.52 -23.07 -24.41
CA VAL A 325 -10.31 -21.73 -24.97
C VAL A 325 -9.64 -21.80 -26.36
N VAL A 326 -8.57 -22.62 -26.51
CA VAL A 326 -7.86 -22.75 -27.79
C VAL A 326 -8.75 -23.39 -28.87
N ILE A 327 -9.55 -24.35 -28.51
CA ILE A 327 -10.49 -25.03 -29.42
C ILE A 327 -11.61 -24.05 -29.83
N ALA A 328 -12.25 -23.43 -28.86
CA ALA A 328 -13.33 -22.46 -29.08
C ALA A 328 -12.89 -21.28 -29.95
N ALA A 329 -11.64 -20.81 -29.77
CA ALA A 329 -11.08 -19.73 -30.58
C ALA A 329 -10.94 -20.06 -32.09
N LYS A 330 -11.06 -21.32 -32.47
CA LYS A 330 -11.09 -21.76 -33.88
C LYS A 330 -12.48 -21.73 -34.48
N ASN A 331 -13.52 -21.67 -33.63
CA ASN A 331 -14.90 -21.61 -34.05
C ASN A 331 -15.32 -20.17 -34.40
N PRO A 332 -16.22 -19.98 -35.38
CA PRO A 332 -16.68 -18.64 -35.75
C PRO A 332 -17.59 -17.97 -34.70
N ASN A 333 -18.10 -18.74 -33.73
CA ASN A 333 -18.99 -18.22 -32.69
C ASN A 333 -18.21 -17.70 -31.50
N PRO A 334 -18.19 -16.39 -31.23
CA PRO A 334 -17.45 -15.81 -30.10
C PRO A 334 -18.04 -16.18 -28.72
N GLU A 335 -19.29 -16.64 -28.66
CA GLU A 335 -19.93 -17.01 -27.39
C GLU A 335 -19.23 -18.19 -26.73
N GLU A 336 -18.78 -19.18 -27.49
CA GLU A 336 -18.04 -20.32 -26.95
C GLU A 336 -16.74 -19.87 -26.29
N VAL A 337 -15.98 -18.99 -26.95
CA VAL A 337 -14.74 -18.43 -26.37
C VAL A 337 -14.99 -17.67 -25.07
N LYS A 338 -16.11 -16.94 -25.01
CA LYS A 338 -16.52 -16.22 -23.79
C LYS A 338 -16.74 -17.17 -22.61
N TYR A 339 -17.44 -18.27 -22.82
CA TYR A 339 -17.69 -19.26 -21.77
C TYR A 339 -16.39 -19.90 -21.27
N GLU A 340 -15.55 -20.37 -22.18
CA GLU A 340 -14.31 -21.03 -21.82
C GLU A 340 -13.32 -20.09 -21.13
N ILE A 341 -13.26 -18.80 -21.51
CA ILE A 341 -12.45 -17.81 -20.80
C ILE A 341 -13.00 -17.59 -19.39
N ALA A 342 -14.32 -17.53 -19.21
CA ALA A 342 -14.91 -17.34 -17.88
C ALA A 342 -14.61 -18.55 -16.97
N ASP A 343 -14.71 -19.78 -17.48
CA ASP A 343 -14.40 -20.99 -16.74
C ASP A 343 -12.90 -21.10 -16.41
N PHE A 344 -12.05 -20.74 -17.35
CA PHE A 344 -10.61 -20.64 -17.09
C PHE A 344 -10.29 -19.65 -15.96
N LEU A 345 -10.88 -18.45 -16.00
CA LEU A 345 -10.69 -17.42 -14.95
C LEU A 345 -11.22 -17.91 -13.60
N TYR A 346 -12.36 -18.57 -13.57
CA TYR A 346 -12.90 -19.15 -12.35
C TYR A 346 -11.96 -20.18 -11.72
N HIS A 347 -11.45 -21.15 -12.50
CA HIS A 347 -10.51 -22.16 -12.00
C HIS A 347 -9.14 -21.56 -11.63
N ALA A 348 -8.72 -20.50 -12.32
CA ALA A 348 -7.53 -19.73 -11.94
C ALA A 348 -7.72 -19.06 -10.57
N MET A 349 -8.90 -18.49 -10.28
CA MET A 349 -9.22 -17.94 -8.95
C MET A 349 -9.23 -19.00 -7.86
N VAL A 350 -9.73 -20.21 -8.13
CA VAL A 350 -9.64 -21.34 -7.19
C VAL A 350 -8.17 -21.68 -6.88
N LEU A 351 -7.31 -21.70 -7.88
CA LEU A 351 -5.86 -21.87 -7.68
C LEU A 351 -5.25 -20.73 -6.88
N MET A 352 -5.64 -19.48 -7.14
CA MET A 352 -5.15 -18.31 -6.38
C MET A 352 -5.49 -18.48 -4.89
N VAL A 353 -6.74 -18.80 -4.55
CA VAL A 353 -7.15 -19.05 -3.15
C VAL A 353 -6.38 -20.24 -2.54
N GLU A 354 -6.17 -21.32 -3.31
CA GLU A 354 -5.39 -22.48 -2.84
C GLU A 354 -3.93 -22.10 -2.52
N LYS A 355 -3.35 -21.16 -3.27
CA LYS A 355 -1.97 -20.68 -3.10
C LYS A 355 -1.84 -19.44 -2.22
N GLY A 356 -2.93 -18.88 -1.73
CA GLY A 356 -2.93 -17.64 -0.93
C GLY A 356 -2.53 -16.41 -1.74
N LEU A 357 -2.81 -16.38 -3.04
CA LEU A 357 -2.61 -15.24 -3.93
C LEU A 357 -3.90 -14.44 -4.03
N THR A 358 -3.79 -13.11 -4.07
CA THR A 358 -4.92 -12.18 -4.24
C THR A 358 -4.96 -11.60 -5.65
N TRP A 359 -6.09 -10.97 -6.01
CA TRP A 359 -6.15 -10.18 -7.25
C TRP A 359 -5.17 -9.02 -7.24
N GLU A 360 -4.91 -8.41 -6.07
CA GLU A 360 -3.92 -7.34 -5.95
C GLU A 360 -2.54 -7.80 -6.38
N ASP A 361 -2.13 -9.02 -6.01
CA ASP A 361 -0.85 -9.61 -6.42
C ASP A 361 -0.78 -9.79 -7.94
N ILE A 362 -1.87 -10.29 -8.55
CA ILE A 362 -1.94 -10.51 -10.00
C ILE A 362 -1.94 -9.19 -10.77
N VAL A 363 -2.73 -8.22 -10.33
CA VAL A 363 -2.85 -6.90 -11.01
C VAL A 363 -1.53 -6.12 -10.92
N LYS A 364 -0.83 -6.18 -9.79
CA LYS A 364 0.51 -5.59 -9.67
C LYS A 364 1.50 -6.17 -10.66
N GLU A 365 1.55 -7.50 -10.78
CA GLU A 365 2.42 -8.18 -11.74
C GLU A 365 2.05 -7.83 -13.20
N LEU A 366 0.76 -7.66 -13.50
CA LEU A 366 0.30 -7.23 -14.82
C LEU A 366 0.64 -5.76 -15.12
N ALA A 367 0.55 -4.89 -14.11
CA ALA A 367 0.86 -3.46 -14.27
C ALA A 367 2.36 -3.20 -14.50
N ASP A 368 3.22 -4.10 -14.03
CA ASP A 368 4.68 -4.01 -14.19
C ASP A 368 5.17 -4.57 -15.56
N ARG A 369 4.26 -5.05 -16.43
CA ARG A 369 4.54 -5.52 -17.81
C ARG A 369 4.37 -4.47 -18.86
#